data_2c8097aa1b9249a1e3d53773cb728c97
#
_entry.id   2c8097aa1b9249a1e3d53773cb728c97
#
_cell.length_a   1.000
_cell.length_b   1.000
_cell.length_c   1.000
_cell.angle_alpha   90.00
_cell.angle_beta   90.00
_cell.angle_gamma   90.00
#
_symmetry.space_group_name_H-M   'P 1'
#
loop_
_entity.id
_entity.type
_entity.pdbx_description
1 polymer ?
#
loop_
_entity_poly.entity_id
_entity_poly.type
_entity_poly.pdbx_seq_one_letter_code
_entity_poly.pdbx_strand_id
1 'polypeptide(L)'
;MKQFKGRVIVPGTCTAEALVSHGGFNTLASYQMAMMFGDKKVKCGDQNNPDLYKQSMLGKALCLPQTIGSTTGGMVLYTVCSRHLQPACMLFSMPIDSLAASGAILADVWTDAKLSLIHI
;
A
#
# COMPACT_ATOMS: atom_id res chain seq x y z
N MET A 1 -21.04 2.01 -15.23
CA MET A 1 -19.98 1.98 -14.20
C MET A 1 -19.75 0.55 -13.73
N LYS A 2 -18.49 0.12 -13.68
CA LYS A 2 -18.17 -1.22 -13.19
C LYS A 2 -18.06 -1.20 -11.66
N GLN A 3 -18.58 -2.23 -11.02
CA GLN A 3 -18.48 -2.44 -9.58
C GLN A 3 -17.81 -3.77 -9.30
N PHE A 4 -16.96 -3.79 -8.28
CA PHE A 4 -16.32 -5.01 -7.80
C PHE A 4 -16.62 -5.16 -6.31
N LYS A 5 -16.84 -6.40 -5.88
CA LYS A 5 -17.04 -6.73 -4.47
C LYS A 5 -15.83 -7.51 -3.98
N GLY A 6 -15.47 -7.30 -2.71
CA GLY A 6 -14.35 -7.98 -2.11
C GLY A 6 -14.50 -8.12 -0.61
N ARG A 7 -13.57 -8.89 -0.02
CA ARG A 7 -13.51 -9.07 1.42
C ARG A 7 -12.76 -7.89 2.04
N VAL A 8 -13.40 -7.22 3.00
CA VAL A 8 -12.79 -6.10 3.72
C VAL A 8 -11.83 -6.63 4.77
N ILE A 9 -10.58 -6.16 4.75
CA ILE A 9 -9.57 -6.44 5.77
C ILE A 9 -9.48 -5.26 6.73
N VAL A 10 -9.35 -4.05 6.19
CA VAL A 10 -9.46 -2.81 6.96
C VAL A 10 -10.48 -1.93 6.24
N PRO A 11 -11.58 -1.55 6.90
CA PRO A 11 -12.64 -0.77 6.24
C PRO A 11 -12.21 0.67 5.98
N GLY A 12 -12.89 1.30 5.03
CA GLY A 12 -12.68 2.71 4.71
C GLY A 12 -13.40 3.09 3.43
N THR A 13 -13.46 4.38 3.17
CA THR A 13 -14.04 4.93 1.95
C THR A 13 -13.08 5.97 1.39
N CYS A 14 -12.78 5.88 0.11
CA CYS A 14 -11.96 6.90 -0.54
C CYS A 14 -12.33 7.03 -2.01
N THR A 15 -11.98 8.17 -2.59
CA THR A 15 -12.02 8.39 -4.03
C THR A 15 -10.63 8.81 -4.45
N ALA A 16 -10.01 8.05 -5.33
CA ALA A 16 -8.63 8.28 -5.74
C ALA A 16 -8.36 7.74 -7.13
N GLU A 17 -7.31 8.27 -7.75
CA GLU A 17 -6.81 7.75 -9.01
C GLU A 17 -6.15 6.38 -8.77
N ALA A 18 -6.49 5.41 -9.61
CA ALA A 18 -5.93 4.07 -9.51
C ALA A 18 -4.50 4.03 -10.04
N LEU A 19 -3.64 3.32 -9.32
CA LEU A 19 -2.29 3.00 -9.74
C LEU A 19 -2.15 1.48 -9.72
N VAL A 20 -2.00 0.87 -10.90
CA VAL A 20 -2.11 -0.57 -11.08
C VAL A 20 -0.73 -1.20 -11.25
N SER A 21 -0.47 -2.26 -10.48
CA SER A 21 0.71 -3.11 -10.64
C SER A 21 0.29 -4.51 -11.07
N HIS A 22 0.93 -5.04 -12.08
CA HIS A 22 0.73 -6.42 -12.54
C HIS A 22 1.63 -7.40 -11.81
N GLY A 23 2.72 -6.92 -11.21
CA GLY A 23 3.64 -7.72 -10.39
C GLY A 23 3.41 -7.54 -8.91
N GLY A 24 3.98 -8.43 -8.09
CA GLY A 24 3.92 -8.35 -6.65
C GLY A 24 4.51 -7.03 -6.13
N PHE A 25 3.92 -6.51 -5.06
CA PHE A 25 4.33 -5.24 -4.46
C PHE A 25 5.31 -5.49 -3.31
N ASN A 26 6.56 -5.14 -3.53
CA ASN A 26 7.58 -5.21 -2.48
C ASN A 26 7.50 -3.93 -1.64
N THR A 27 6.89 -4.03 -0.47
CA THR A 27 6.61 -2.88 0.39
C THR A 27 7.87 -2.14 0.79
N LEU A 28 8.90 -2.86 1.24
CA LEU A 28 10.16 -2.22 1.65
C LEU A 28 10.85 -1.53 0.48
N ALA A 29 11.06 -2.23 -0.63
CA ALA A 29 11.74 -1.65 -1.79
C ALA A 29 10.98 -0.45 -2.35
N SER A 30 9.65 -0.50 -2.31
CA SER A 30 8.80 0.57 -2.85
C SER A 30 8.85 1.84 -2.01
N TYR A 31 8.89 1.73 -0.67
CA TYR A 31 8.81 2.88 0.24
C TYR A 31 10.15 3.31 0.83
N GLN A 32 11.19 2.48 0.75
CA GLN A 32 12.45 2.73 1.44
C GLN A 32 13.05 4.11 1.12
N MET A 33 13.12 4.45 -0.15
CA MET A 33 13.71 5.73 -0.57
C MET A 33 12.89 6.92 -0.08
N ALA A 34 11.58 6.83 -0.16
CA ALA A 34 10.70 7.90 0.30
C ALA A 34 10.84 8.14 1.81
N MET A 35 10.96 7.05 2.59
CA MET A 35 11.13 7.15 4.03
C MET A 35 12.51 7.69 4.42
N MET A 36 13.58 7.28 3.70
CA MET A 36 14.94 7.70 4.01
C MET A 36 15.21 9.15 3.64
N PHE A 37 14.70 9.61 2.52
CA PHE A 37 15.00 10.94 1.97
C PHE A 37 13.85 11.93 2.09
N GLY A 38 12.75 11.54 2.72
CA GLY A 38 11.62 12.45 2.96
C GLY A 38 10.91 12.91 1.68
N ASP A 39 10.81 12.03 0.69
CA ASP A 39 10.13 12.36 -0.56
C ASP A 39 8.64 12.56 -0.32
N LYS A 40 8.17 13.81 -0.46
CA LYS A 40 6.79 14.19 -0.22
C LYS A 40 5.83 13.60 -1.26
N LYS A 41 6.31 13.23 -2.45
CA LYS A 41 5.49 12.61 -3.50
C LYS A 41 5.40 11.10 -3.33
N VAL A 42 6.25 10.52 -2.48
CA VAL A 42 6.30 9.09 -2.20
C VAL A 42 6.40 8.28 -3.49
N LYS A 43 7.44 8.54 -4.26
CA LYS A 43 7.70 7.80 -5.49
C LYS A 43 8.15 6.39 -5.18
N CYS A 44 7.61 5.42 -5.91
CA CYS A 44 8.00 4.02 -5.75
C CYS A 44 9.47 3.83 -6.14
N GLY A 45 10.27 3.27 -5.24
CA GLY A 45 11.69 3.00 -5.45
C GLY A 45 12.02 1.60 -5.94
N ASP A 46 11.04 0.74 -6.15
CA ASP A 46 11.27 -0.63 -6.57
C ASP A 46 11.54 -0.71 -8.08
N GLN A 47 12.80 -0.84 -8.44
CA GLN A 47 13.23 -0.95 -9.83
C GLN A 47 12.75 -2.23 -10.51
N ASN A 48 12.37 -3.24 -9.73
CA ASN A 48 11.87 -4.51 -10.26
C ASN A 48 10.38 -4.47 -10.58
N ASN A 49 9.71 -3.36 -10.30
CA ASN A 49 8.30 -3.17 -10.61
C ASN A 49 8.14 -2.07 -11.67
N PRO A 50 8.09 -2.43 -12.96
CA PRO A 50 8.06 -1.43 -14.03
C PRO A 50 6.77 -0.60 -14.05
N ASP A 51 5.67 -1.13 -13.53
CA ASP A 51 4.40 -0.41 -13.50
C ASP A 51 4.44 0.76 -12.51
N LEU A 52 5.14 0.59 -11.39
CA LEU A 52 5.12 1.55 -10.28
C LEU A 52 6.39 2.39 -10.18
N TYR A 53 7.51 1.92 -10.71
CA TYR A 53 8.80 2.59 -10.49
C TYR A 53 8.74 4.07 -10.86
N LYS A 54 9.14 4.92 -9.92
CA LYS A 54 9.11 6.39 -10.01
C LYS A 54 7.71 7.01 -10.07
N GLN A 55 6.64 6.22 -9.93
CA GLN A 55 5.28 6.75 -9.83
C GLN A 55 5.00 7.20 -8.41
N SER A 56 4.29 8.31 -8.25
CA SER A 56 3.83 8.77 -6.94
C SER A 56 2.72 7.86 -6.42
N MET A 57 2.92 7.31 -5.22
CA MET A 57 1.94 6.42 -4.57
C MET A 57 1.05 7.16 -3.58
N LEU A 58 1.40 8.40 -3.23
CA LEU A 58 0.68 9.16 -2.22
C LEU A 58 -0.75 9.44 -2.67
N GLY A 59 -1.71 9.05 -1.84
CA GLY A 59 -3.12 9.30 -2.09
C GLY A 59 -3.71 8.53 -3.28
N LYS A 60 -3.00 7.53 -3.80
CA LYS A 60 -3.49 6.70 -4.90
C LYS A 60 -4.23 5.47 -4.38
N ALA A 61 -5.14 4.94 -5.18
CA ALA A 61 -5.71 3.62 -4.95
C ALA A 61 -4.77 2.59 -5.59
N LEU A 62 -3.97 1.91 -4.77
CA LEU A 62 -3.03 0.90 -5.26
C LEU A 62 -3.77 -0.41 -5.55
N CYS A 63 -3.73 -0.84 -6.80
CA CYS A 63 -4.33 -2.09 -7.26
C CYS A 63 -3.21 -3.10 -7.54
N LEU A 64 -3.12 -4.14 -6.73
CA LEU A 64 -1.96 -5.04 -6.67
C LEU A 64 -2.42 -6.49 -6.68
N PRO A 65 -1.60 -7.44 -7.20
CA PRO A 65 -1.92 -8.85 -6.99
C PRO A 65 -1.69 -9.26 -5.54
N GLN A 66 -0.53 -8.97 -4.97
CA GLN A 66 -0.15 -9.34 -3.60
C GLN A 66 1.07 -8.53 -3.17
N THR A 67 1.35 -8.55 -1.87
CA THR A 67 2.62 -8.06 -1.34
C THR A 67 3.66 -9.18 -1.36
N ILE A 68 4.91 -8.80 -1.62
CA ILE A 68 6.05 -9.71 -1.63
C ILE A 68 7.22 -9.09 -0.88
N GLY A 69 8.25 -9.87 -0.61
CA GLY A 69 9.52 -9.40 -0.07
C GLY A 69 9.70 -9.72 1.40
N SER A 70 10.36 -8.81 2.12
CA SER A 70 10.84 -9.01 3.48
C SER A 70 9.72 -9.17 4.51
N THR A 71 10.01 -9.88 5.60
CA THR A 71 9.14 -9.96 6.78
C THR A 71 8.93 -8.59 7.46
N THR A 72 9.71 -7.57 7.10
CA THR A 72 9.55 -6.21 7.61
C THR A 72 8.42 -5.42 6.92
N GLY A 73 7.75 -6.00 5.93
CA GLY A 73 6.71 -5.31 5.16
C GLY A 73 5.60 -4.69 6.01
N GLY A 74 5.17 -5.41 7.06
CA GLY A 74 4.17 -4.88 7.99
C GLY A 74 4.65 -3.64 8.75
N MET A 75 5.89 -3.66 9.23
CA MET A 75 6.47 -2.48 9.89
C MET A 75 6.61 -1.30 8.94
N VAL A 76 6.95 -1.57 7.69
CA VAL A 76 7.05 -0.52 6.67
C VAL A 76 5.68 0.13 6.45
N LEU A 77 4.61 -0.66 6.28
CA LEU A 77 3.27 -0.12 6.13
C LEU A 77 2.84 0.69 7.36
N TYR A 78 3.11 0.18 8.54
CA TYR A 78 2.82 0.93 9.78
C TYR A 78 3.55 2.27 9.78
N THR A 79 4.84 2.29 9.46
CA THR A 79 5.65 3.51 9.44
C THR A 79 5.14 4.51 8.39
N VAL A 80 4.81 4.01 7.21
CA VAL A 80 4.24 4.83 6.13
C VAL A 80 2.97 5.51 6.61
N CYS A 81 2.08 4.76 7.26
CA CYS A 81 0.84 5.31 7.81
C CYS A 81 1.10 6.34 8.92
N SER A 82 2.04 6.03 9.83
CA SER A 82 2.35 6.94 10.95
C SER A 82 2.95 8.26 10.46
N ARG A 83 3.58 8.28 9.30
CA ARG A 83 4.13 9.48 8.68
C ARG A 83 3.18 10.14 7.68
N HIS A 84 1.97 9.65 7.55
CA HIS A 84 0.97 10.16 6.59
C HIS A 84 1.45 10.09 5.13
N LEU A 85 2.20 9.04 4.79
CA LEU A 85 2.71 8.78 3.44
C LEU A 85 1.95 7.66 2.73
N GLN A 86 0.84 7.19 3.32
CA GLN A 86 0.10 6.04 2.82
C GLN A 86 -0.65 6.34 1.52
N PRO A 87 -0.94 5.30 0.72
CA PRO A 87 -1.89 5.44 -0.36
C PRO A 87 -3.30 5.63 0.20
N ALA A 88 -4.26 5.99 -0.66
CA ALA A 88 -5.65 6.15 -0.24
C ALA A 88 -6.26 4.82 0.19
N CYS A 89 -5.95 3.75 -0.55
CA CYS A 89 -6.37 2.39 -0.22
C CYS A 89 -5.52 1.39 -0.99
N MET A 90 -5.62 0.12 -0.61
CA MET A 90 -4.97 -0.98 -1.32
C MET A 90 -5.99 -2.05 -1.67
N LEU A 91 -6.03 -2.44 -2.94
CA LEU A 91 -6.95 -3.43 -3.49
C LEU A 91 -6.12 -4.61 -4.00
N PHE A 92 -6.42 -5.81 -3.50
CA PHE A 92 -5.67 -7.03 -3.81
C PHE A 92 -6.50 -7.98 -4.63
N SER A 93 -5.93 -8.52 -5.71
CA SER A 93 -6.56 -9.60 -6.49
C SER A 93 -6.22 -10.98 -5.96
N MET A 94 -5.18 -11.10 -5.13
CA MET A 94 -4.79 -12.31 -4.42
C MET A 94 -4.81 -12.07 -2.91
N PRO A 95 -4.90 -13.10 -2.05
CA PRO A 95 -4.89 -12.88 -0.61
C PRO A 95 -3.65 -12.10 -0.14
N ILE A 96 -3.88 -11.10 0.71
CA ILE A 96 -2.79 -10.36 1.33
C ILE A 96 -2.08 -11.25 2.37
N ASP A 97 -0.76 -11.12 2.47
CA ASP A 97 -0.02 -11.83 3.51
C ASP A 97 -0.30 -11.24 4.90
N SER A 98 -0.13 -12.06 5.93
CA SER A 98 -0.44 -11.67 7.30
C SER A 98 0.45 -10.56 7.83
N LEU A 99 1.69 -10.44 7.35
CA LEU A 99 2.62 -9.40 7.81
C LEU A 99 2.20 -8.02 7.35
N ALA A 100 1.85 -7.88 6.06
CA ALA A 100 1.36 -6.63 5.52
C ALA A 100 0.01 -6.25 6.14
N ALA A 101 -0.90 -7.21 6.26
CA ALA A 101 -2.20 -7.00 6.89
C ALA A 101 -2.05 -6.53 8.34
N SER A 102 -1.17 -7.15 9.11
CA SER A 102 -0.94 -6.74 10.52
C SER A 102 -0.41 -5.32 10.63
N GLY A 103 0.48 -4.90 9.73
CA GLY A 103 0.99 -3.53 9.70
C GLY A 103 -0.12 -2.50 9.49
N ALA A 104 -1.03 -2.77 8.56
CA ALA A 104 -2.17 -1.89 8.30
C ALA A 104 -3.15 -1.87 9.47
N ILE A 105 -3.43 -3.02 10.08
CA ILE A 105 -4.31 -3.12 11.25
C ILE A 105 -3.72 -2.35 12.44
N LEU A 106 -2.44 -2.49 12.72
CA LEU A 106 -1.78 -1.76 13.79
C LEU A 106 -1.80 -0.25 13.54
N ALA A 107 -1.65 0.18 12.30
CA ALA A 107 -1.75 1.58 11.95
C ALA A 107 -3.16 2.13 12.21
N ASP A 108 -4.19 1.34 11.91
CA ASP A 108 -5.59 1.73 12.20
C ASP A 108 -5.85 1.87 13.71
N VAL A 109 -5.22 1.01 14.51
CA VAL A 109 -5.41 1.01 15.98
C VAL A 109 -4.59 2.10 16.66
N TRP A 110 -3.33 2.29 16.26
CA TRP A 110 -2.36 3.10 17.00
C TRP A 110 -2.05 4.46 16.37
N THR A 111 -2.57 4.73 15.18
CA THR A 111 -2.39 6.03 14.52
C THR A 111 -3.74 6.61 14.12
N ASP A 112 -3.75 7.89 13.78
CA ASP A 112 -4.92 8.55 13.20
C ASP A 112 -4.99 8.40 11.68
N ALA A 113 -3.95 7.82 11.07
CA ALA A 113 -3.93 7.53 9.64
C ALA A 113 -4.67 6.22 9.36
N LYS A 114 -5.44 6.19 8.30
CA LYS A 114 -6.20 5.01 7.88
C LYS A 114 -5.77 4.54 6.51
N LEU A 115 -5.57 3.24 6.41
CA LEU A 115 -5.27 2.58 5.14
C LEU A 115 -6.28 1.46 4.94
N SER A 116 -7.24 1.68 4.05
CA SER A 116 -8.24 0.68 3.73
C SER A 116 -7.63 -0.44 2.88
N LEU A 117 -7.90 -1.68 3.25
CA LEU A 117 -7.46 -2.88 2.53
C LEU A 117 -8.66 -3.74 2.15
N ILE A 118 -8.72 -4.10 0.88
CA ILE A 118 -9.78 -4.96 0.35
C ILE A 118 -9.15 -6.03 -0.55
N HIS A 119 -9.60 -7.28 -0.34
CA HIS A 119 -9.29 -8.39 -1.24
C HIS A 119 -10.48 -8.63 -2.16
N ILE A 120 -10.27 -8.45 -3.43
CA ILE A 120 -11.29 -8.65 -4.47
C ILE A 120 -11.30 -10.09 -4.94
#